data_7fcb62a09ba7ac18ac41ec9aaff5723a
#
_entry.id   7fcb62a09ba7ac18ac41ec9aaff5723a
#
_cell.length_a   1.000
_cell.length_b   1.000
_cell.length_c   1.000
_cell.angle_alpha   90.00
_cell.angle_beta   90.00
_cell.angle_gamma   90.00
#
_symmetry.space_group_name_H-M   'P 1'
#
loop_
_entity.id
_entity.type
_entity.pdbx_description
1 polymer ?
#
loop_
_entity_poly.entity_id
_entity_poly.type
_entity_poly.pdbx_seq_one_letter_code
_entity_poly.pdbx_strand_id
1 'polypeptide(L)'
;MLTTRFAVSLSGCLMVMSCGGSPTQEPSPPPVTVAPAPSPTPSPTPTPPPSGVIEREVDPRSVTVGIVTGVANHQIFLPGANRQNRLFIMLPGTDAPPRVYRFVTRTGAQEGFHAIALAYPNDDAVGVLCANPSRADCAGEVRTEVITGEDASPLVSVDRVNSITGRLTDLLQFLDRTFPGEGWGQFFVGGVPDWARITVAGHSQGAGHAGFFAKLHRLQRVGMFSGPADPGPGPDQPALWTSRPNITPLADQFGFTHTADPLAPLANNLRNWQSIGLGMFGGQISVDGRSAPFEGSRQLVTSAPPNPNPTGPSAAPAHGAPAVDNVTPLAADGQPLFRPVWVHMLFAR
;
A
#
# COMPACT_ATOMS: atom_id res chain seq x y z
N MET A 1 -32.76 0.98 43.43
CA MET A 1 -33.70 -0.13 43.63
C MET A 1 -33.26 -1.24 42.71
N LEU A 2 -32.74 -2.12 43.30
CA LEU A 2 -32.82 -3.59 43.56
C LEU A 2 -32.22 -4.42 42.43
N THR A 3 -31.07 -4.88 42.73
CA THR A 3 -30.39 -6.18 42.59
C THR A 3 -31.28 -7.44 42.45
N THR A 4 -30.91 -8.40 41.62
CA THR A 4 -30.95 -9.80 42.00
C THR A 4 -29.93 -10.66 41.23
N ARG A 5 -29.00 -11.28 41.95
CA ARG A 5 -28.13 -12.39 41.53
C ARG A 5 -28.88 -13.69 41.72
N PHE A 6 -28.65 -14.69 40.86
CA PHE A 6 -28.89 -16.09 41.21
C PHE A 6 -27.66 -16.94 40.83
N ALA A 7 -27.08 -17.52 41.85
CA ALA A 7 -26.15 -18.64 41.78
C ALA A 7 -26.94 -19.91 42.14
N VAL A 8 -26.74 -21.01 41.40
CA VAL A 8 -27.17 -22.35 41.83
C VAL A 8 -25.99 -23.28 41.69
N SER A 9 -25.58 -23.78 42.86
CA SER A 9 -24.68 -24.92 43.05
C SER A 9 -25.54 -26.17 43.26
N LEU A 10 -25.15 -27.30 42.67
CA LEU A 10 -25.58 -28.61 43.13
C LEU A 10 -24.42 -29.62 43.04
N SER A 11 -23.94 -30.01 44.21
CA SER A 11 -23.15 -31.21 44.46
C SER A 11 -24.05 -32.45 44.41
N GLY A 12 -23.57 -33.52 43.81
CA GLY A 12 -24.17 -34.86 43.93
C GLY A 12 -23.07 -35.92 43.99
N CYS A 13 -22.79 -36.38 45.19
CA CYS A 13 -21.93 -37.48 45.53
C CYS A 13 -22.70 -38.79 45.39
N LEU A 14 -22.19 -39.79 44.67
CA LEU A 14 -22.66 -41.19 44.78
C LEU A 14 -21.46 -42.12 44.88
N MET A 15 -21.33 -42.73 46.05
CA MET A 15 -20.51 -43.94 46.31
C MET A 15 -21.20 -45.16 45.74
N VAL A 16 -20.45 -46.06 45.11
CA VAL A 16 -20.79 -47.47 44.98
C VAL A 16 -19.54 -48.31 45.16
N MET A 17 -19.72 -49.35 45.95
CA MET A 17 -18.74 -50.28 46.52
C MET A 17 -18.07 -51.19 45.51
N SER A 18 -16.85 -51.53 45.86
CA SER A 18 -15.95 -52.62 45.62
C SER A 18 -16.58 -54.02 45.36
N CYS A 19 -16.05 -54.71 44.33
CA CYS A 19 -15.84 -56.18 44.33
C CYS A 19 -14.49 -56.47 43.65
N GLY A 20 -13.65 -57.16 44.31
CA GLY A 20 -12.30 -57.55 43.95
C GLY A 20 -12.26 -58.57 42.80
N GLY A 21 -11.35 -58.38 41.89
CA GLY A 21 -10.88 -59.33 40.90
C GLY A 21 -9.42 -59.00 40.58
N SER A 22 -8.52 -59.98 40.85
CA SER A 22 -7.09 -59.82 40.52
C SER A 22 -6.88 -59.64 39.04
N PRO A 23 -6.08 -58.65 38.62
CA PRO A 23 -5.74 -58.50 37.22
C PRO A 23 -4.62 -59.48 36.84
N THR A 24 -4.87 -60.28 35.84
CA THR A 24 -3.85 -61.00 35.07
C THR A 24 -3.03 -59.91 34.33
N GLN A 25 -1.73 -59.89 34.55
CA GLN A 25 -0.77 -59.02 33.98
C GLN A 25 -0.60 -59.37 32.48
N GLU A 26 -1.08 -58.49 31.60
CA GLU A 26 -0.80 -58.57 30.19
C GLU A 26 0.67 -58.15 29.90
N PRO A 27 1.37 -58.79 28.96
CA PRO A 27 2.76 -58.45 28.67
C PRO A 27 2.83 -57.05 28.01
N SER A 28 3.71 -56.23 28.51
CA SER A 28 3.99 -54.88 27.97
C SER A 28 4.41 -54.95 26.48
N PRO A 29 3.86 -54.10 25.63
CA PRO A 29 4.31 -54.01 24.23
C PRO A 29 5.76 -53.54 24.13
N PRO A 30 6.50 -53.98 23.10
CA PRO A 30 7.89 -53.59 22.93
C PRO A 30 8.03 -52.08 22.73
N PRO A 31 9.15 -51.47 23.10
CA PRO A 31 9.36 -50.04 22.96
C PRO A 31 9.28 -49.60 21.47
N VAL A 32 8.37 -48.68 21.18
CA VAL A 32 8.26 -48.05 19.87
C VAL A 32 9.47 -47.12 19.69
N THR A 33 10.37 -47.51 18.81
CA THR A 33 11.48 -46.65 18.40
C THR A 33 10.91 -45.49 17.56
N VAL A 34 10.74 -44.33 18.18
CA VAL A 34 10.34 -43.11 17.46
C VAL A 34 11.53 -42.67 16.62
N ALA A 35 11.37 -42.71 15.31
CA ALA A 35 12.36 -42.14 14.40
C ALA A 35 12.55 -40.65 14.72
N PRO A 36 13.79 -40.11 14.69
CA PRO A 36 14.01 -38.69 14.92
C PRO A 36 13.25 -37.88 13.88
N ALA A 37 12.59 -36.81 14.35
CA ALA A 37 11.89 -35.88 13.48
C ALA A 37 12.86 -35.33 12.44
N PRO A 38 12.45 -35.16 11.16
CA PRO A 38 13.30 -34.57 10.16
C PRO A 38 13.72 -33.17 10.60
N SER A 39 15.01 -32.89 10.50
CA SER A 39 15.55 -31.56 10.80
C SER A 39 14.79 -30.50 9.97
N PRO A 40 14.45 -29.33 10.54
CA PRO A 40 13.78 -28.28 9.80
C PRO A 40 14.62 -27.89 8.58
N THR A 41 14.00 -27.91 7.41
CA THR A 41 14.63 -27.43 6.18
C THR A 41 15.04 -25.98 6.39
N PRO A 42 16.31 -25.60 6.12
CA PRO A 42 16.73 -24.22 6.30
C PRO A 42 15.85 -23.30 5.45
N SER A 43 15.33 -22.25 6.08
CA SER A 43 14.58 -21.19 5.37
C SER A 43 15.46 -20.65 4.23
N PRO A 44 14.94 -20.48 3.02
CA PRO A 44 15.73 -19.96 1.92
C PRO A 44 16.30 -18.60 2.32
N THR A 45 17.63 -18.47 2.20
CA THR A 45 18.33 -17.21 2.38
C THR A 45 17.78 -16.22 1.32
N PRO A 46 17.35 -15.01 1.71
CA PRO A 46 16.82 -14.05 0.74
C PRO A 46 17.89 -13.81 -0.35
N THR A 47 17.49 -13.99 -1.60
CA THR A 47 18.35 -13.69 -2.75
C THR A 47 18.68 -12.20 -2.69
N PRO A 48 19.97 -11.81 -2.75
CA PRO A 48 20.36 -10.41 -2.82
C PRO A 48 19.65 -9.73 -3.99
N PRO A 49 19.19 -8.48 -3.85
CA PRO A 49 18.59 -7.74 -4.96
C PRO A 49 19.56 -7.71 -6.14
N PRO A 50 19.07 -7.76 -7.40
CA PRO A 50 19.94 -7.68 -8.57
C PRO A 50 20.90 -6.50 -8.43
N SER A 51 22.17 -6.76 -8.62
CA SER A 51 23.26 -5.78 -8.50
C SER A 51 23.00 -4.62 -9.45
N GLY A 52 22.96 -3.39 -8.93
CA GLY A 52 22.95 -2.20 -9.75
C GLY A 52 21.93 -1.11 -9.39
N VAL A 53 20.98 -1.32 -8.47
CA VAL A 53 20.14 -0.22 -7.96
C VAL A 53 20.90 0.54 -6.88
N ILE A 54 21.04 1.85 -7.05
CA ILE A 54 21.61 2.74 -6.02
C ILE A 54 20.46 3.26 -5.16
N GLU A 55 20.60 3.15 -3.84
CA GLU A 55 19.58 3.58 -2.88
C GLU A 55 20.13 4.69 -1.99
N ARG A 56 19.29 5.69 -1.70
CA ARG A 56 19.60 6.80 -0.80
C ARG A 56 18.38 7.21 0.00
N GLU A 57 18.65 7.78 1.15
CA GLU A 57 17.67 8.50 1.95
C GLU A 57 17.98 9.99 1.92
N VAL A 58 16.96 10.83 1.81
CA VAL A 58 17.08 12.28 1.77
C VAL A 58 16.11 12.88 2.78
N ASP A 59 16.61 13.58 3.79
CA ASP A 59 15.78 14.34 4.74
C ASP A 59 15.12 15.50 3.99
N PRO A 60 13.78 15.60 3.97
CA PRO A 60 13.08 16.68 3.29
C PRO A 60 13.49 18.07 3.76
N ARG A 61 13.92 18.22 5.02
CA ARG A 61 14.39 19.49 5.61
C ARG A 61 15.76 19.91 5.06
N SER A 62 16.55 18.98 4.52
CA SER A 62 17.79 19.28 3.80
C SER A 62 17.58 19.74 2.37
N VAL A 63 16.39 19.50 1.84
CA VAL A 63 15.98 19.87 0.48
C VAL A 63 15.37 21.27 0.45
N THR A 64 14.43 21.53 1.37
CA THR A 64 13.63 22.75 1.36
C THR A 64 13.45 23.31 2.76
N VAL A 65 13.69 24.62 2.92
CA VAL A 65 13.40 25.35 4.15
C VAL A 65 11.87 25.48 4.31
N GLY A 66 11.39 25.31 5.55
CA GLY A 66 9.96 25.44 5.85
C GLY A 66 9.19 24.11 5.87
N ILE A 67 9.88 22.97 5.70
CA ILE A 67 9.27 21.64 5.92
C ILE A 67 9.03 21.45 7.42
N VAL A 68 7.76 21.31 7.83
CA VAL A 68 7.33 21.23 9.23
C VAL A 68 6.59 19.94 9.58
N THR A 69 6.01 19.25 8.59
CA THR A 69 5.28 17.97 8.77
C THR A 69 5.81 16.92 7.80
N GLY A 70 5.40 15.65 7.97
CA GLY A 70 5.83 14.57 7.06
C GLY A 70 7.35 14.55 6.88
N VAL A 71 8.11 14.58 8.00
CA VAL A 71 9.56 14.77 8.03
C VAL A 71 10.36 13.48 7.94
N ALA A 72 9.71 12.35 7.68
CA ALA A 72 10.42 11.11 7.39
C ALA A 72 11.24 11.23 6.10
N ASN A 73 12.37 10.52 6.01
CA ASN A 73 13.23 10.59 4.84
C ASN A 73 12.51 10.11 3.56
N HIS A 74 12.70 10.84 2.47
CA HIS A 74 12.43 10.32 1.13
C HIS A 74 13.32 9.11 0.86
N GLN A 75 12.79 8.10 0.15
CA GLN A 75 13.59 6.97 -0.31
C GLN A 75 13.80 7.11 -1.81
N ILE A 76 15.05 7.13 -2.23
CA ILE A 76 15.48 7.39 -3.61
C ILE A 76 16.13 6.14 -4.17
N PHE A 77 15.68 5.69 -5.33
CA PHE A 77 16.22 4.52 -6.03
C PHE A 77 16.59 4.91 -7.45
N LEU A 78 17.85 4.77 -7.78
CA LEU A 78 18.36 5.02 -9.13
C LEU A 78 18.62 3.68 -9.84
N PRO A 79 18.11 3.47 -11.06
CA PRO A 79 18.39 2.28 -11.83
C PRO A 79 19.86 2.20 -12.21
N GLY A 80 20.50 1.03 -11.97
CA GLY A 80 21.89 0.80 -12.31
C GLY A 80 22.13 0.64 -13.83
N ALA A 81 21.10 0.13 -14.53
CA ALA A 81 21.16 -0.11 -15.98
C ALA A 81 19.78 0.07 -16.61
N ASN A 82 19.70 0.06 -17.96
CA ASN A 82 18.44 0.06 -18.72
C ASN A 82 17.49 1.22 -18.36
N ARG A 83 18.02 2.41 -18.12
CA ARG A 83 17.22 3.59 -17.75
C ARG A 83 16.16 3.88 -18.80
N GLN A 84 14.88 3.92 -18.35
CA GLN A 84 13.72 4.12 -19.21
C GLN A 84 13.39 5.59 -19.46
N ASN A 85 14.12 6.54 -18.85
CA ASN A 85 13.80 7.97 -18.83
C ASN A 85 12.37 8.24 -18.33
N ARG A 86 11.97 7.51 -17.31
CA ARG A 86 10.68 7.58 -16.60
C ARG A 86 10.91 7.64 -15.11
N LEU A 87 10.00 8.31 -14.42
CA LEU A 87 10.01 8.45 -12.96
C LEU A 87 8.83 7.71 -12.36
N PHE A 88 9.07 7.01 -11.28
CA PHE A 88 8.05 6.41 -10.44
C PHE A 88 7.99 7.10 -9.08
N ILE A 89 6.79 7.50 -8.66
CA ILE A 89 6.53 8.09 -7.34
C ILE A 89 5.59 7.17 -6.57
N MET A 90 6.01 6.78 -5.36
CA MET A 90 5.20 6.07 -4.38
C MET A 90 4.78 7.01 -3.26
N LEU A 91 3.48 7.14 -3.04
CA LEU A 91 2.87 7.95 -1.98
C LEU A 91 2.45 7.06 -0.81
N PRO A 92 3.04 7.23 0.38
CA PRO A 92 2.67 6.51 1.59
C PRO A 92 1.20 6.65 2.01
N GLY A 93 0.71 5.70 2.80
CA GLY A 93 -0.56 5.80 3.54
C GLY A 93 -0.44 6.67 4.78
N THR A 94 -1.54 6.86 5.51
CA THR A 94 -1.59 7.63 6.76
C THR A 94 -0.56 7.11 7.75
N ASP A 95 0.19 8.02 8.37
CA ASP A 95 1.27 7.78 9.35
C ASP A 95 2.41 6.85 8.87
N ALA A 96 2.37 6.40 7.63
CA ALA A 96 3.38 5.49 7.09
C ALA A 96 4.59 6.25 6.54
N PRO A 97 5.82 5.95 7.00
CA PRO A 97 7.01 6.55 6.43
C PRO A 97 7.36 5.92 5.07
N PRO A 98 8.01 6.66 4.15
CA PRO A 98 8.38 6.14 2.82
C PRO A 98 9.17 4.83 2.84
N ARG A 99 9.99 4.60 3.87
CA ARG A 99 10.85 3.41 3.98
C ARG A 99 10.10 2.07 4.02
N VAL A 100 8.81 2.05 4.31
CA VAL A 100 8.03 0.80 4.34
C VAL A 100 7.46 0.39 2.98
N TYR A 101 7.77 1.13 1.92
CA TYR A 101 7.38 0.86 0.52
C TYR A 101 8.60 0.58 -0.38
N ARG A 102 9.70 0.11 0.20
CA ARG A 102 10.95 -0.13 -0.55
C ARG A 102 10.81 -1.22 -1.59
N PHE A 103 10.00 -2.26 -1.35
CA PHE A 103 9.84 -3.35 -2.33
C PHE A 103 9.24 -2.85 -3.64
N VAL A 104 8.12 -2.16 -3.58
CA VAL A 104 7.48 -1.63 -4.81
C VAL A 104 8.34 -0.54 -5.46
N THR A 105 8.97 0.33 -4.66
CA THR A 105 9.81 1.42 -5.18
C THR A 105 11.08 0.89 -5.82
N ARG A 106 11.75 -0.09 -5.18
CA ARG A 106 12.93 -0.77 -5.73
C ARG A 106 12.57 -1.55 -7.01
N THR A 107 11.37 -2.17 -7.07
CA THR A 107 10.90 -2.83 -8.29
C THR A 107 10.88 -1.83 -9.46
N GLY A 108 10.40 -0.60 -9.26
CA GLY A 108 10.48 0.44 -10.28
C GLY A 108 11.90 0.70 -10.78
N ALA A 109 12.87 0.79 -9.87
CA ALA A 109 14.27 0.97 -10.25
C ALA A 109 14.86 -0.26 -10.99
N GLN A 110 14.48 -1.46 -10.60
CA GLN A 110 14.86 -2.69 -11.31
C GLN A 110 14.28 -2.75 -12.73
N GLU A 111 13.09 -2.17 -12.95
CA GLU A 111 12.47 -2.03 -14.27
C GLU A 111 13.02 -0.81 -15.06
N GLY A 112 14.03 -0.12 -14.54
CA GLY A 112 14.73 0.97 -15.21
C GLY A 112 14.17 2.37 -14.97
N PHE A 113 13.22 2.53 -14.05
CA PHE A 113 12.68 3.83 -13.67
C PHE A 113 13.56 4.49 -12.60
N HIS A 114 13.74 5.80 -12.66
CA HIS A 114 14.08 6.54 -11.45
C HIS A 114 12.88 6.40 -10.49
N ALA A 115 13.12 6.11 -9.22
CA ALA A 115 11.99 5.83 -8.33
C ALA A 115 12.18 6.54 -6.98
N ILE A 116 11.07 7.10 -6.46
CA ILE A 116 11.03 7.85 -5.21
C ILE A 116 9.82 7.38 -4.41
N ALA A 117 10.02 6.96 -3.15
CA ALA A 117 8.95 6.99 -2.18
C ALA A 117 9.02 8.35 -1.45
N LEU A 118 7.98 9.17 -1.65
CA LEU A 118 7.99 10.59 -1.28
C LEU A 118 7.36 10.80 0.10
N ALA A 119 8.07 11.45 1.02
CA ALA A 119 7.49 11.95 2.26
C ALA A 119 6.64 13.19 1.97
N TYR A 120 5.46 13.24 2.56
CA TYR A 120 4.53 14.37 2.47
C TYR A 120 3.68 14.41 3.75
N PRO A 121 2.90 15.48 4.01
CA PRO A 121 1.96 15.52 5.14
C PRO A 121 0.91 14.43 4.99
N ASN A 122 0.99 13.38 5.79
CA ASN A 122 0.10 12.21 5.75
C ASN A 122 -0.41 11.80 7.13
N ASP A 123 -0.34 12.71 8.10
CA ASP A 123 -0.72 12.47 9.49
C ASP A 123 -2.24 12.34 9.65
N ASP A 124 -3.02 13.07 8.83
CA ASP A 124 -4.48 13.08 8.88
C ASP A 124 -5.10 12.22 7.78
N ALA A 125 -5.82 11.18 8.17
CA ALA A 125 -6.51 10.31 7.22
C ALA A 125 -7.72 11.00 6.57
N VAL A 126 -7.73 11.16 5.26
CA VAL A 126 -8.84 11.80 4.51
C VAL A 126 -10.19 11.15 4.81
N GLY A 127 -10.23 9.81 4.93
CA GLY A 127 -11.45 9.09 5.29
C GLY A 127 -11.97 9.40 6.69
N VAL A 128 -11.09 9.75 7.63
CA VAL A 128 -11.46 10.18 9.00
C VAL A 128 -11.92 11.63 8.99
N LEU A 129 -11.15 12.53 8.38
CA LEU A 129 -11.51 13.95 8.25
C LEU A 129 -12.88 14.14 7.59
N CYS A 130 -13.20 13.30 6.60
CA CYS A 130 -14.43 13.38 5.81
C CYS A 130 -15.50 12.35 6.19
N ALA A 131 -15.40 11.68 7.35
CA ALA A 131 -16.37 10.67 7.79
C ALA A 131 -17.79 11.24 7.95
N ASN A 132 -17.89 12.49 8.40
CA ASN A 132 -19.15 13.24 8.54
C ASN A 132 -18.99 14.63 7.89
N PRO A 133 -18.93 14.69 6.55
CA PRO A 133 -18.55 15.90 5.87
C PRO A 133 -19.63 16.97 5.99
N SER A 134 -19.26 18.18 6.39
CA SER A 134 -20.10 19.37 6.27
C SER A 134 -20.15 19.89 4.83
N ARG A 135 -19.27 19.41 3.95
CA ARG A 135 -19.12 19.78 2.53
C ARG A 135 -19.20 18.54 1.66
N ALA A 136 -19.93 18.65 0.57
CA ALA A 136 -20.23 17.49 -0.29
C ALA A 136 -18.98 16.86 -0.93
N ASP A 137 -17.96 17.65 -1.26
CA ASP A 137 -16.69 17.19 -1.86
C ASP A 137 -15.49 17.29 -0.91
N CYS A 138 -15.74 17.05 0.38
CA CYS A 138 -14.73 17.10 1.44
C CYS A 138 -13.42 16.41 1.03
N ALA A 139 -13.49 15.16 0.56
CA ALA A 139 -12.31 14.41 0.16
C ALA A 139 -11.57 15.06 -1.03
N GLY A 140 -12.30 15.60 -2.00
CA GLY A 140 -11.70 16.31 -3.13
C GLY A 140 -11.00 17.60 -2.72
N GLU A 141 -11.57 18.34 -1.77
CA GLU A 141 -10.99 19.57 -1.25
C GLU A 141 -9.70 19.29 -0.46
N VAL A 142 -9.72 18.33 0.48
CA VAL A 142 -8.52 17.91 1.24
C VAL A 142 -7.42 17.43 0.28
N ARG A 143 -7.76 16.61 -0.72
CA ARG A 143 -6.77 16.12 -1.68
C ARG A 143 -6.20 17.23 -2.55
N THR A 144 -7.02 18.21 -2.95
CA THR A 144 -6.53 19.38 -3.68
C THR A 144 -5.44 20.07 -2.87
N GLU A 145 -5.70 20.39 -1.60
CA GLU A 145 -4.75 21.10 -0.77
C GLU A 145 -3.47 20.31 -0.50
N VAL A 146 -3.57 19.05 -0.08
CA VAL A 146 -2.40 18.20 0.16
C VAL A 146 -1.54 18.01 -1.09
N ILE A 147 -2.15 17.95 -2.27
CA ILE A 147 -1.43 17.77 -3.54
C ILE A 147 -0.82 19.06 -4.04
N THR A 148 -1.55 20.19 -4.01
CA THR A 148 -1.16 21.42 -4.69
C THR A 148 -0.62 22.49 -3.74
N GLY A 149 -1.05 22.50 -2.49
CA GLY A 149 -0.80 23.55 -1.52
C GLY A 149 -1.71 24.77 -1.70
N GLU A 150 -2.81 24.63 -2.45
CA GLU A 150 -3.87 25.62 -2.54
C GLU A 150 -4.79 25.52 -1.33
N ASP A 151 -5.18 26.64 -0.72
CA ASP A 151 -6.11 26.69 0.41
C ASP A 151 -7.51 26.26 -0.07
N ALA A 152 -7.77 24.97 -0.06
CA ALA A 152 -9.00 24.35 -0.59
C ALA A 152 -9.90 23.76 0.49
N SER A 153 -9.36 23.43 1.68
CA SER A 153 -10.06 22.72 2.74
C SER A 153 -9.86 23.37 4.11
N PRO A 154 -10.89 23.60 4.90
CA PRO A 154 -10.74 24.07 6.27
C PRO A 154 -10.23 22.98 7.24
N LEU A 155 -10.04 21.75 6.78
CA LEU A 155 -9.71 20.59 7.61
C LEU A 155 -8.22 20.29 7.66
N VAL A 156 -7.44 20.86 6.76
CA VAL A 156 -5.98 20.71 6.68
C VAL A 156 -5.35 22.08 6.47
N SER A 157 -4.04 22.19 6.68
CA SER A 157 -3.29 23.42 6.38
C SER A 157 -1.97 23.01 5.75
N VAL A 158 -1.96 22.87 4.45
CA VAL A 158 -0.80 22.45 3.66
C VAL A 158 -0.49 23.51 2.64
N ASP A 159 0.60 24.24 2.87
CA ASP A 159 1.08 25.23 1.91
C ASP A 159 1.82 24.57 0.73
N ARG A 160 2.16 25.39 -0.28
CA ARG A 160 2.84 24.89 -1.47
C ARG A 160 4.16 24.17 -1.15
N VAL A 161 4.93 24.66 -0.16
CA VAL A 161 6.22 24.06 0.22
C VAL A 161 6.04 22.66 0.79
N ASN A 162 5.00 22.47 1.58
CA ASN A 162 4.68 21.19 2.22
C ASN A 162 3.85 20.25 1.34
N SER A 163 3.27 20.74 0.24
CA SER A 163 2.44 19.94 -0.67
C SER A 163 3.23 18.84 -1.39
N ILE A 164 2.54 17.80 -1.88
CA ILE A 164 3.16 16.72 -2.65
C ILE A 164 3.87 17.29 -3.88
N THR A 165 3.24 18.19 -4.63
CA THR A 165 3.81 18.81 -5.83
C THR A 165 5.02 19.68 -5.51
N GLY A 166 4.95 20.48 -4.44
CA GLY A 166 6.07 21.32 -3.99
C GLY A 166 7.28 20.47 -3.63
N ARG A 167 7.09 19.48 -2.74
CA ARG A 167 8.16 18.58 -2.29
C ARG A 167 8.79 17.79 -3.43
N LEU A 168 7.98 17.28 -4.36
CA LEU A 168 8.51 16.57 -5.53
C LEU A 168 9.36 17.51 -6.40
N THR A 169 8.87 18.72 -6.64
CA THR A 169 9.59 19.74 -7.44
C THR A 169 10.96 20.05 -6.83
N ASP A 170 10.97 20.37 -5.55
CA ASP A 170 12.19 20.77 -4.85
C ASP A 170 13.17 19.58 -4.73
N LEU A 171 12.65 18.37 -4.47
CA LEU A 171 13.48 17.17 -4.42
C LEU A 171 14.12 16.85 -5.77
N LEU A 172 13.40 16.94 -6.88
CA LEU A 172 13.96 16.71 -8.21
C LEU A 172 15.07 17.72 -8.54
N GLN A 173 14.87 18.99 -8.20
CA GLN A 173 15.89 20.03 -8.37
C GLN A 173 17.10 19.80 -7.47
N PHE A 174 16.88 19.36 -6.22
CA PHE A 174 17.95 19.01 -5.30
C PHE A 174 18.78 17.84 -5.84
N LEU A 175 18.12 16.76 -6.28
CA LEU A 175 18.79 15.58 -6.82
C LEU A 175 19.59 15.89 -8.09
N ASP A 176 19.06 16.74 -8.98
CA ASP A 176 19.75 17.17 -10.20
C ASP A 176 21.02 17.95 -9.89
N ARG A 177 20.96 18.91 -8.95
CA ARG A 177 22.12 19.68 -8.52
C ARG A 177 23.16 18.86 -7.77
N THR A 178 22.70 17.91 -6.93
CA THR A 178 23.58 17.14 -6.05
C THR A 178 24.22 15.97 -6.78
N PHE A 179 23.52 15.38 -7.74
CA PHE A 179 23.94 14.21 -8.50
C PHE A 179 23.80 14.43 -10.02
N PRO A 180 24.56 15.37 -10.61
CA PRO A 180 24.34 15.84 -11.99
C PRO A 180 24.47 14.75 -13.06
N GLY A 181 25.16 13.63 -12.78
CA GLY A 181 25.31 12.52 -13.73
C GLY A 181 24.16 11.51 -13.71
N GLU A 182 23.17 11.69 -12.85
CA GLU A 182 22.10 10.68 -12.66
C GLU A 182 20.86 10.95 -13.54
N GLY A 183 20.71 12.16 -14.08
CA GLY A 183 19.65 12.49 -15.03
C GLY A 183 18.31 12.84 -14.38
N TRP A 184 18.31 13.34 -13.15
CA TRP A 184 17.09 13.79 -12.46
C TRP A 184 16.43 15.00 -13.12
N GLY A 185 17.24 15.88 -13.74
CA GLY A 185 16.77 17.09 -14.42
C GLY A 185 15.80 16.86 -15.58
N GLN A 186 15.77 15.66 -16.16
CA GLN A 186 14.85 15.30 -17.23
C GLN A 186 13.39 15.19 -16.81
N PHE A 187 13.10 15.17 -15.49
CA PHE A 187 11.75 14.98 -14.95
C PHE A 187 11.05 16.25 -14.52
N PHE A 188 11.64 17.42 -14.80
CA PHE A 188 10.98 18.70 -14.62
C PHE A 188 11.32 19.66 -15.77
N VAL A 189 10.36 20.49 -16.12
CA VAL A 189 10.47 21.49 -17.20
C VAL A 189 9.90 22.82 -16.68
N GLY A 190 10.65 23.90 -16.82
CA GLY A 190 10.20 25.21 -16.36
C GLY A 190 9.92 25.29 -14.84
N GLY A 191 10.60 24.46 -14.05
CA GLY A 191 10.45 24.43 -12.59
C GLY A 191 9.25 23.63 -12.09
N VAL A 192 8.58 22.86 -12.94
CA VAL A 192 7.45 21.97 -12.58
C VAL A 192 7.73 20.54 -13.04
N PRO A 193 7.21 19.49 -12.35
CA PRO A 193 7.38 18.11 -12.79
C PRO A 193 6.82 17.87 -14.21
N ASP A 194 7.55 17.14 -15.03
CA ASP A 194 7.05 16.65 -16.32
C ASP A 194 6.17 15.43 -16.11
N TRP A 195 4.90 15.68 -15.78
CA TRP A 195 3.92 14.65 -15.43
C TRP A 195 3.76 13.58 -16.52
N ALA A 196 3.99 13.93 -17.79
CA ALA A 196 3.91 12.98 -18.89
C ALA A 196 4.97 11.86 -18.81
N ARG A 197 6.02 12.03 -18.03
CA ARG A 197 7.07 11.03 -17.78
C ARG A 197 6.94 10.31 -16.43
N ILE A 198 5.91 10.63 -15.65
CA ILE A 198 5.77 10.17 -14.27
C ILE A 198 4.67 9.14 -14.15
N THR A 199 4.97 8.03 -13.48
CA THR A 199 4.02 7.07 -12.93
C THR A 199 3.82 7.40 -11.45
N VAL A 200 2.58 7.54 -11.00
CA VAL A 200 2.27 7.77 -9.59
C VAL A 200 1.50 6.58 -9.04
N ALA A 201 1.97 6.03 -7.94
CA ALA A 201 1.20 5.08 -7.16
C ALA A 201 1.12 5.52 -5.70
N GLY A 202 0.13 4.99 -4.99
CA GLY A 202 0.01 5.24 -3.57
C GLY A 202 -0.73 4.12 -2.87
N HIS A 203 -0.58 4.07 -1.56
CA HIS A 203 -1.24 3.11 -0.69
C HIS A 203 -2.21 3.82 0.25
N SER A 204 -3.39 3.24 0.47
CA SER A 204 -4.38 3.78 1.41
C SER A 204 -4.75 5.24 1.09
N GLN A 205 -4.46 6.19 1.98
CA GLN A 205 -4.58 7.63 1.70
C GLN A 205 -3.83 8.05 0.43
N GLY A 206 -2.59 7.55 0.27
CA GLY A 206 -1.78 7.80 -0.92
C GLY A 206 -2.40 7.28 -2.21
N ALA A 207 -3.19 6.18 -2.15
CA ALA A 207 -3.93 5.66 -3.31
C ALA A 207 -4.95 6.68 -3.82
N GLY A 208 -5.65 7.34 -2.91
CA GLY A 208 -6.57 8.42 -3.29
C GLY A 208 -5.86 9.63 -3.86
N HIS A 209 -4.67 10.00 -3.33
CA HIS A 209 -3.87 11.06 -3.96
C HIS A 209 -3.40 10.65 -5.36
N ALA A 210 -2.96 9.40 -5.56
CA ALA A 210 -2.57 8.90 -6.88
C ALA A 210 -3.74 8.95 -7.88
N GLY A 211 -4.94 8.49 -7.48
CA GLY A 211 -6.15 8.59 -8.29
C GLY A 211 -6.56 10.03 -8.59
N PHE A 212 -6.38 10.94 -7.63
CA PHE A 212 -6.68 12.36 -7.82
C PHE A 212 -5.68 13.03 -8.78
N PHE A 213 -4.40 12.67 -8.75
CA PHE A 213 -3.41 13.12 -9.75
C PHE A 213 -3.85 12.80 -11.18
N ALA A 214 -4.54 11.67 -11.42
CA ALA A 214 -5.07 11.33 -12.74
C ALA A 214 -6.14 12.31 -13.23
N LYS A 215 -6.79 13.06 -12.33
CA LYS A 215 -7.75 14.12 -12.66
C LYS A 215 -7.06 15.46 -12.96
N LEU A 216 -5.83 15.64 -12.47
CA LEU A 216 -5.08 16.89 -12.62
C LEU A 216 -4.08 16.85 -13.78
N HIS A 217 -3.50 15.69 -14.09
CA HIS A 217 -2.36 15.56 -14.99
C HIS A 217 -2.46 14.35 -15.92
N ARG A 218 -1.81 14.46 -17.09
CA ARG A 218 -1.53 13.31 -17.96
C ARG A 218 -0.31 12.59 -17.43
N LEU A 219 -0.53 11.49 -16.72
CA LEU A 219 0.52 10.62 -16.20
C LEU A 219 0.81 9.44 -17.12
N GLN A 220 1.95 8.78 -16.95
CA GLN A 220 2.26 7.52 -17.63
C GLN A 220 1.33 6.40 -17.15
N ARG A 221 1.25 6.21 -15.84
CA ARG A 221 0.36 5.24 -15.18
C ARG A 221 -0.01 5.71 -13.79
N VAL A 222 -1.10 5.15 -13.27
CA VAL A 222 -1.57 5.37 -11.91
C VAL A 222 -1.85 4.02 -11.25
N GLY A 223 -1.33 3.82 -10.03
CA GLY A 223 -1.59 2.65 -9.20
C GLY A 223 -2.21 3.04 -7.86
N MET A 224 -3.35 2.41 -7.54
CA MET A 224 -4.09 2.65 -6.30
C MET A 224 -4.10 1.38 -5.46
N PHE A 225 -3.22 1.30 -4.45
CA PHE A 225 -3.13 0.17 -3.53
C PHE A 225 -4.03 0.39 -2.31
N SER A 226 -4.93 -0.55 -2.03
CA SER A 226 -5.82 -0.52 -0.86
C SER A 226 -6.56 0.82 -0.69
N GLY A 227 -7.12 1.33 -1.79
CA GLY A 227 -7.80 2.62 -1.88
C GLY A 227 -8.12 3.01 -3.32
N PRO A 228 -8.80 4.20 -3.50
CA PRO A 228 -9.33 5.06 -2.46
C PRO A 228 -10.61 4.49 -1.84
N ALA A 229 -10.71 4.61 -0.50
CA ALA A 229 -11.93 4.28 0.24
C ALA A 229 -12.66 5.55 0.74
N ASP A 230 -12.48 6.64 0.04
CA ASP A 230 -13.03 7.95 0.41
C ASP A 230 -14.55 7.91 0.50
N PRO A 231 -15.14 8.50 1.55
CA PRO A 231 -16.58 8.61 1.66
C PRO A 231 -17.15 9.60 0.64
N GLY A 232 -18.35 9.30 0.15
CA GLY A 232 -19.16 10.24 -0.61
C GLY A 232 -20.07 11.09 0.29
N PRO A 233 -20.93 11.92 -0.32
CA PRO A 233 -21.82 12.81 0.42
C PRO A 233 -22.94 12.07 1.18
N GLY A 234 -23.12 10.79 0.93
CA GLY A 234 -24.10 9.95 1.62
C GLY A 234 -23.68 8.49 1.72
N PRO A 235 -24.42 7.68 2.49
CA PRO A 235 -24.16 6.25 2.61
C PRO A 235 -24.08 5.60 1.22
N ASP A 236 -23.06 4.75 1.03
CA ASP A 236 -22.87 3.99 -0.21
C ASP A 236 -22.72 4.82 -1.50
N GLN A 237 -22.46 6.11 -1.38
CA GLN A 237 -22.10 6.95 -2.52
C GLN A 237 -20.58 7.02 -2.69
N PRO A 238 -20.06 7.10 -3.93
CA PRO A 238 -18.65 7.34 -4.17
C PRO A 238 -18.27 8.77 -3.80
N ALA A 239 -17.01 9.01 -3.48
CA ALA A 239 -16.49 10.36 -3.32
C ALA A 239 -16.69 11.18 -4.61
N LEU A 240 -17.14 12.43 -4.51
CA LEU A 240 -17.51 13.22 -5.69
C LEU A 240 -16.33 13.45 -6.64
N TRP A 241 -15.12 13.62 -6.13
CA TRP A 241 -13.94 13.81 -6.96
C TRP A 241 -13.67 12.65 -7.92
N THR A 242 -14.12 11.42 -7.58
CA THR A 242 -13.87 10.22 -8.40
C THR A 242 -14.55 10.30 -9.77
N SER A 243 -15.68 11.01 -9.87
CA SER A 243 -16.42 11.21 -11.12
C SER A 243 -15.90 12.39 -11.97
N ARG A 244 -14.93 13.17 -11.48
CA ARG A 244 -14.31 14.24 -12.28
C ARG A 244 -13.67 13.64 -13.56
N PRO A 245 -13.57 14.40 -14.67
CA PRO A 245 -12.90 13.94 -15.88
C PRO A 245 -11.49 13.44 -15.64
N ASN A 246 -11.12 12.33 -16.29
CA ASN A 246 -9.77 11.80 -16.22
C ASN A 246 -8.89 12.48 -17.29
N ILE A 247 -7.79 13.13 -16.89
CA ILE A 247 -6.76 13.65 -17.79
C ILE A 247 -5.80 12.49 -18.16
N THR A 248 -5.47 11.63 -17.18
CA THR A 248 -4.80 10.36 -17.47
C THR A 248 -5.82 9.35 -18.00
N PRO A 249 -5.58 8.70 -19.15
CA PRO A 249 -6.51 7.69 -19.69
C PRO A 249 -6.80 6.58 -18.70
N LEU A 250 -8.04 6.11 -18.70
CA LEU A 250 -8.47 5.01 -17.83
C LEU A 250 -7.68 3.72 -18.06
N ALA A 251 -7.23 3.47 -19.29
CA ALA A 251 -6.39 2.32 -19.62
C ALA A 251 -5.06 2.27 -18.84
N ASP A 252 -4.60 3.42 -18.36
CA ASP A 252 -3.35 3.59 -17.62
C ASP A 252 -3.56 3.68 -16.09
N GLN A 253 -4.78 3.45 -15.59
CA GLN A 253 -5.12 3.51 -14.17
C GLN A 253 -5.51 2.13 -13.64
N PHE A 254 -4.98 1.75 -12.49
CA PHE A 254 -5.18 0.43 -11.88
C PHE A 254 -5.48 0.55 -10.38
N GLY A 255 -6.38 -0.29 -9.90
CA GLY A 255 -6.59 -0.55 -8.49
C GLY A 255 -6.14 -1.96 -8.11
N PHE A 256 -5.51 -2.10 -6.93
CA PHE A 256 -5.16 -3.41 -6.36
C PHE A 256 -5.36 -3.41 -4.85
N THR A 257 -6.17 -4.33 -4.32
CA THR A 257 -6.48 -4.42 -2.90
C THR A 257 -6.63 -5.87 -2.43
N HIS A 258 -6.56 -6.07 -1.11
CA HIS A 258 -6.86 -7.36 -0.50
C HIS A 258 -8.37 -7.47 -0.21
N THR A 259 -8.96 -8.64 -0.48
CA THR A 259 -10.41 -8.85 -0.32
C THR A 259 -10.90 -8.75 1.14
N ALA A 260 -10.02 -9.02 2.10
CA ALA A 260 -10.29 -8.95 3.54
C ALA A 260 -9.68 -7.70 4.20
N ASP A 261 -9.48 -6.62 3.45
CA ASP A 261 -8.98 -5.35 3.97
C ASP A 261 -9.96 -4.74 4.97
N PRO A 262 -9.59 -4.57 6.25
CA PRO A 262 -10.51 -4.06 7.27
C PRO A 262 -10.57 -2.53 7.31
N LEU A 263 -9.57 -1.81 6.77
CA LEU A 263 -9.48 -0.34 6.81
C LEU A 263 -10.04 0.31 5.55
N ALA A 264 -9.87 -0.36 4.41
CA ALA A 264 -10.44 0.07 3.13
C ALA A 264 -11.28 -1.09 2.55
N PRO A 265 -12.48 -1.33 3.07
CA PRO A 265 -13.33 -2.44 2.65
C PRO A 265 -13.47 -2.53 1.13
N LEU A 266 -13.40 -3.74 0.59
CA LEU A 266 -13.45 -3.98 -0.85
C LEU A 266 -14.62 -3.26 -1.54
N ALA A 267 -15.79 -3.26 -0.91
CA ALA A 267 -16.98 -2.58 -1.45
C ALA A 267 -16.76 -1.08 -1.66
N ASN A 268 -16.04 -0.41 -0.75
CA ASN A 268 -15.73 1.02 -0.85
C ASN A 268 -14.73 1.29 -1.97
N ASN A 269 -13.68 0.47 -2.08
CA ASN A 269 -12.71 0.56 -3.17
C ASN A 269 -13.40 0.37 -4.52
N LEU A 270 -14.20 -0.68 -4.66
CA LEU A 270 -14.93 -0.97 -5.91
C LEU A 270 -15.89 0.16 -6.28
N ARG A 271 -16.60 0.72 -5.33
CA ARG A 271 -17.51 1.86 -5.56
C ARG A 271 -16.75 3.06 -6.15
N ASN A 272 -15.63 3.42 -5.56
CA ASN A 272 -14.82 4.54 -6.05
C ASN A 272 -14.14 4.20 -7.39
N TRP A 273 -13.62 2.99 -7.58
CA TRP A 273 -13.04 2.55 -8.87
C TRP A 273 -14.08 2.53 -9.99
N GLN A 274 -15.30 2.12 -9.72
CA GLN A 274 -16.43 2.19 -10.66
C GLN A 274 -16.71 3.65 -11.05
N SER A 275 -16.77 4.55 -10.08
CA SER A 275 -17.00 5.98 -10.31
C SER A 275 -15.84 6.65 -11.06
N ILE A 276 -14.58 6.20 -10.85
CA ILE A 276 -13.42 6.61 -11.67
C ILE A 276 -13.59 6.14 -13.11
N GLY A 277 -14.26 5.01 -13.35
CA GLY A 277 -14.49 4.41 -14.67
C GLY A 277 -13.70 3.12 -14.93
N LEU A 278 -13.01 2.54 -13.92
CA LEU A 278 -12.19 1.33 -14.10
C LEU A 278 -13.02 0.11 -14.50
N GLY A 279 -14.32 0.10 -14.20
CA GLY A 279 -15.26 -0.95 -14.61
C GLY A 279 -15.41 -1.13 -16.13
N MET A 280 -14.97 -0.16 -16.95
CA MET A 280 -14.96 -0.29 -18.41
C MET A 280 -14.04 -1.41 -18.92
N PHE A 281 -13.09 -1.86 -18.11
CA PHE A 281 -12.16 -2.93 -18.43
C PHE A 281 -12.55 -4.27 -17.79
N GLY A 282 -13.83 -4.46 -17.48
CA GLY A 282 -14.34 -5.64 -16.81
C GLY A 282 -14.44 -5.47 -15.28
N GLY A 283 -14.94 -6.50 -14.59
CA GLY A 283 -15.07 -6.54 -13.15
C GLY A 283 -13.74 -6.75 -12.44
N GLN A 284 -13.81 -6.92 -11.13
CA GLN A 284 -12.65 -7.28 -10.32
C GLN A 284 -12.12 -8.67 -10.71
N ILE A 285 -10.80 -8.82 -10.76
CA ILE A 285 -10.11 -10.08 -11.05
C ILE A 285 -9.12 -10.40 -9.93
N SER A 286 -9.17 -11.64 -9.41
CA SER A 286 -8.13 -12.12 -8.50
C SER A 286 -6.83 -12.33 -9.26
N VAL A 287 -5.73 -11.85 -8.68
CA VAL A 287 -4.38 -12.10 -9.19
C VAL A 287 -3.80 -13.43 -8.70
N ASP A 288 -4.44 -14.06 -7.73
CA ASP A 288 -3.95 -15.27 -7.06
C ASP A 288 -3.90 -16.45 -8.06
N GLY A 289 -2.70 -17.01 -8.26
CA GLY A 289 -2.45 -18.08 -9.20
C GLY A 289 -2.58 -17.69 -10.70
N ARG A 290 -2.65 -16.40 -11.01
CA ARG A 290 -2.79 -15.90 -12.40
C ARG A 290 -1.58 -15.10 -12.83
N SER A 291 -1.41 -14.98 -14.14
CA SER A 291 -0.40 -14.13 -14.75
C SER A 291 -1.04 -12.93 -15.46
N ALA A 292 -0.26 -11.85 -15.59
CA ALA A 292 -0.66 -10.71 -16.41
C ALA A 292 -1.00 -11.17 -17.85
N PRO A 293 -1.97 -10.49 -18.50
CA PRO A 293 -2.55 -9.19 -18.16
C PRO A 293 -3.82 -9.24 -17.30
N PHE A 294 -4.08 -10.29 -16.52
CA PHE A 294 -5.23 -10.42 -15.61
C PHE A 294 -6.56 -10.10 -16.33
N GLU A 295 -6.78 -10.76 -17.48
CA GLU A 295 -7.95 -10.57 -18.36
C GLU A 295 -8.16 -9.10 -18.82
N GLY A 296 -7.14 -8.27 -18.72
CA GLY A 296 -7.20 -6.85 -19.06
C GLY A 296 -7.88 -5.95 -18.02
N SER A 297 -8.34 -6.52 -16.89
CA SER A 297 -9.00 -5.75 -15.83
C SER A 297 -8.08 -4.66 -15.25
N ARG A 298 -8.71 -3.59 -14.78
CA ARG A 298 -8.09 -2.51 -14.02
C ARG A 298 -8.44 -2.56 -12.53
N GLN A 299 -9.23 -3.56 -12.11
CA GLN A 299 -9.69 -3.79 -10.75
C GLN A 299 -9.14 -5.12 -10.25
N LEU A 300 -7.94 -5.10 -9.66
CA LEU A 300 -7.22 -6.29 -9.24
C LEU A 300 -7.44 -6.53 -7.74
N VAL A 301 -7.60 -7.80 -7.36
CA VAL A 301 -7.77 -8.19 -5.97
C VAL A 301 -6.92 -9.41 -5.63
N THR A 302 -6.60 -9.56 -4.35
CA THR A 302 -5.95 -10.75 -3.81
C THR A 302 -6.64 -11.21 -2.53
N SER A 303 -6.60 -12.51 -2.28
CA SER A 303 -6.94 -13.14 -1.00
C SER A 303 -5.72 -13.85 -0.38
N ALA A 304 -4.55 -13.73 -0.99
CA ALA A 304 -3.33 -14.36 -0.52
C ALA A 304 -2.99 -13.90 0.90
N PRO A 305 -2.76 -14.81 1.86
CA PRO A 305 -2.44 -14.43 3.23
C PRO A 305 -1.28 -13.43 3.28
N PRO A 306 -1.39 -12.36 4.10
CA PRO A 306 -0.26 -11.48 4.36
C PRO A 306 0.95 -12.27 4.89
N ASN A 307 2.14 -11.66 4.82
CA ASN A 307 3.36 -12.26 5.36
C ASN A 307 3.13 -12.72 6.82
N PRO A 308 3.26 -14.02 7.12
CA PRO A 308 2.99 -14.56 8.46
C PRO A 308 4.07 -14.18 9.49
N ASN A 309 5.23 -13.69 9.02
CA ASN A 309 6.38 -13.31 9.85
C ASN A 309 6.76 -11.86 9.61
N PRO A 310 5.89 -10.89 9.94
CA PRO A 310 6.21 -9.49 9.73
C PRO A 310 7.38 -9.05 10.62
N THR A 311 8.28 -8.21 10.10
CA THR A 311 9.42 -7.68 10.85
C THR A 311 9.06 -6.57 11.84
N GLY A 312 7.76 -6.24 11.93
CA GLY A 312 7.23 -5.23 12.85
C GLY A 312 5.71 -5.36 12.98
N PRO A 313 5.11 -4.67 13.95
CA PRO A 313 3.68 -4.73 14.16
C PRO A 313 2.91 -4.16 12.95
N SER A 314 1.79 -4.77 12.63
CA SER A 314 0.78 -4.23 11.71
C SER A 314 -0.60 -4.48 12.30
N ALA A 315 -1.35 -3.40 12.52
CA ALA A 315 -2.72 -3.50 13.03
C ALA A 315 -3.69 -4.05 11.97
N ALA A 316 -3.35 -3.94 10.69
CA ALA A 316 -4.18 -4.37 9.57
C ALA A 316 -3.32 -4.99 8.45
N PRO A 317 -2.79 -6.22 8.63
CA PRO A 317 -1.89 -6.83 7.66
C PRO A 317 -2.49 -6.94 6.25
N ALA A 318 -3.77 -7.28 6.13
CA ALA A 318 -4.45 -7.37 4.83
C ALA A 318 -4.52 -6.01 4.11
N HIS A 319 -4.65 -4.90 4.86
CA HIS A 319 -4.59 -3.55 4.27
C HIS A 319 -3.22 -3.24 3.66
N GLY A 320 -2.15 -3.62 4.35
CA GLY A 320 -0.78 -3.36 3.90
C GLY A 320 -0.26 -4.35 2.84
N ALA A 321 -0.79 -5.58 2.80
CA ALA A 321 -0.24 -6.67 1.98
C ALA A 321 0.01 -6.31 0.50
N PRO A 322 -0.82 -5.50 -0.18
CA PRO A 322 -0.59 -5.13 -1.56
C PRO A 322 0.69 -4.31 -1.83
N ALA A 323 1.25 -3.60 -0.82
CA ALA A 323 2.34 -2.64 -1.06
C ALA A 323 3.29 -2.40 0.12
N VAL A 324 2.94 -2.75 1.36
CA VAL A 324 3.76 -2.47 2.57
C VAL A 324 4.69 -3.63 2.85
N ASP A 325 5.98 -3.39 2.87
CA ASP A 325 7.05 -4.39 2.86
C ASP A 325 6.90 -5.50 3.90
N ASN A 326 6.66 -5.12 5.16
CA ASN A 326 6.66 -6.08 6.28
C ASN A 326 5.48 -7.08 6.25
N VAL A 327 4.40 -6.75 5.56
CA VAL A 327 3.19 -7.57 5.45
C VAL A 327 2.93 -8.08 4.03
N THR A 328 3.68 -7.61 3.03
CA THR A 328 3.65 -8.16 1.68
C THR A 328 4.12 -9.61 1.71
N PRO A 329 3.32 -10.59 1.21
CA PRO A 329 3.74 -11.98 1.16
C PRO A 329 4.95 -12.15 0.24
N LEU A 330 5.83 -13.10 0.61
CA LEU A 330 6.99 -13.45 -0.19
C LEU A 330 6.76 -14.76 -0.93
N ALA A 331 7.24 -14.86 -2.14
CA ALA A 331 7.31 -16.09 -2.91
C ALA A 331 8.44 -17.00 -2.37
N ALA A 332 8.51 -18.24 -2.85
CA ALA A 332 9.50 -19.21 -2.39
C ALA A 332 10.96 -18.79 -2.62
N ASP A 333 11.21 -17.90 -3.57
CA ASP A 333 12.52 -17.31 -3.86
C ASP A 333 12.85 -16.07 -2.98
N GLY A 334 11.98 -15.73 -2.04
CA GLY A 334 12.11 -14.57 -1.17
C GLY A 334 11.75 -13.23 -1.82
N GLN A 335 11.32 -13.20 -3.08
CA GLN A 335 10.85 -11.97 -3.72
C GLN A 335 9.40 -11.67 -3.31
N PRO A 336 8.98 -10.40 -3.36
CA PRO A 336 7.58 -10.05 -3.13
C PRO A 336 6.65 -10.79 -4.08
N LEU A 337 5.66 -11.50 -3.53
CA LEU A 337 4.69 -12.29 -4.31
C LEU A 337 3.98 -11.44 -5.38
N PHE A 338 3.72 -10.17 -5.06
CA PHE A 338 3.01 -9.25 -5.94
C PHE A 338 3.91 -8.47 -6.91
N ARG A 339 5.22 -8.77 -6.97
CA ARG A 339 6.12 -8.12 -7.94
C ARG A 339 5.61 -8.18 -9.38
N PRO A 340 5.10 -9.33 -9.92
CA PRO A 340 4.52 -9.38 -11.27
C PRO A 340 3.29 -8.48 -11.45
N VAL A 341 2.48 -8.31 -10.39
CA VAL A 341 1.30 -7.41 -10.41
C VAL A 341 1.77 -5.96 -10.49
N TRP A 342 2.75 -5.56 -9.67
CA TRP A 342 3.32 -4.21 -9.69
C TRP A 342 3.94 -3.88 -11.05
N VAL A 343 4.69 -4.83 -11.63
CA VAL A 343 5.28 -4.64 -12.97
C VAL A 343 4.19 -4.42 -14.02
N HIS A 344 3.14 -5.23 -14.01
CA HIS A 344 2.01 -5.06 -14.93
C HIS A 344 1.30 -3.71 -14.77
N MET A 345 0.97 -3.33 -13.53
CA MET A 345 0.23 -2.10 -13.25
C MET A 345 1.02 -0.83 -13.55
N LEU A 346 2.31 -0.81 -13.20
CA LEU A 346 3.06 0.43 -13.05
C LEU A 346 4.19 0.58 -14.09
N PHE A 347 4.81 -0.51 -14.53
CA PHE A 347 6.07 -0.49 -15.25
C PHE A 347 6.02 -1.16 -16.62
N ALA A 348 4.93 -1.86 -16.97
CA ALA A 348 4.76 -2.44 -18.29
C ALA A 348 4.78 -1.34 -19.39
N ARG A 349 5.35 -1.71 -20.56
CA ARG A 349 5.46 -0.83 -21.73
C ARG A 349 4.15 -0.76 -22.52
#